data_93e91d9ae51d75c342936ca41230bcd6
#
_entry.id   93e91d9ae51d75c342936ca41230bcd6
#
_cell.length_a   1.000
_cell.length_b   1.000
_cell.length_c   1.000
_cell.angle_alpha   90.00
_cell.angle_beta   90.00
_cell.angle_gamma   90.00
#
_symmetry.space_group_name_H-M   'P 1'
#
loop_
_entity.id
_entity.type
_entity.pdbx_description
1 polymer ?
#
loop_
_entity_poly.entity_id
_entity_poly.type
_entity_poly.pdbx_seq_one_letter_code
_entity_poly.pdbx_strand_id
1 'polypeptide(L)'
;MTFLEVEQNKVQVVWGPDPDSIYLVTLGSGNCPVLAAKDSWSSRHELTLSIESFTGVTCTADISARTSLIRLDPDHYAGPPLEVTVESEEYGWERVFVLQEP
;
A
#
# COMPACT_ATOMS: atom_id res chain seq x y z
N MET A 1 -11.27 -6.37 6.83
CA MET A 1 -10.82 -6.55 5.43
C MET A 1 -10.75 -8.02 5.10
N THR A 2 -11.30 -8.43 3.99
CA THR A 2 -11.30 -9.83 3.56
C THR A 2 -10.26 -10.06 2.47
N PHE A 3 -9.84 -11.31 2.30
CA PHE A 3 -8.94 -11.70 1.24
C PHE A 3 -9.51 -11.38 -0.15
N LEU A 4 -10.83 -11.54 -0.30
CA LEU A 4 -11.51 -11.27 -1.56
C LEU A 4 -11.43 -9.77 -1.95
N GLU A 5 -11.53 -8.87 -0.99
CA GLU A 5 -11.39 -7.43 -1.24
C GLU A 5 -10.00 -7.09 -1.74
N VAL A 6 -8.98 -7.67 -1.12
CA VAL A 6 -7.60 -7.46 -1.54
C VAL A 6 -7.38 -8.04 -2.95
N GLU A 7 -7.91 -9.22 -3.23
CA GLU A 7 -7.78 -9.87 -4.53
C GLU A 7 -8.39 -9.03 -5.64
N GLN A 8 -9.59 -8.46 -5.43
CA GLN A 8 -10.26 -7.63 -6.43
C GLN A 8 -9.46 -6.38 -6.77
N ASN A 9 -8.84 -5.77 -5.79
CA ASN A 9 -8.13 -4.50 -5.95
C ASN A 9 -6.62 -4.69 -6.11
N LYS A 10 -6.10 -5.88 -5.84
CA LYS A 10 -4.67 -6.22 -5.80
C LYS A 10 -3.90 -5.51 -4.70
N VAL A 11 -4.46 -4.47 -4.11
CA VAL A 11 -3.92 -3.75 -2.96
C VAL A 11 -5.06 -3.27 -2.08
N GLN A 12 -4.75 -3.00 -0.83
CA GLN A 12 -5.68 -2.37 0.11
C GLN A 12 -4.90 -1.52 1.09
N VAL A 13 -5.50 -0.39 1.49
CA VAL A 13 -4.91 0.52 2.47
C VAL A 13 -5.93 0.74 3.58
N VAL A 14 -5.51 0.53 4.83
CA VAL A 14 -6.36 0.75 6.00
C VAL A 14 -5.55 1.45 7.08
N TRP A 15 -6.22 2.05 8.07
CA TRP A 15 -5.53 2.63 9.21
C TRP A 15 -4.75 1.56 9.97
N GLY A 16 -3.57 1.94 10.46
CA GLY A 16 -2.75 1.08 11.28
C GLY A 16 -3.12 1.16 12.77
N PRO A 17 -2.30 0.56 13.64
CA PRO A 17 -2.58 0.51 15.08
C PRO A 17 -2.37 1.87 15.78
N ASP A 18 -1.57 2.74 15.20
CA ASP A 18 -1.30 4.07 15.74
C ASP A 18 -2.00 5.15 14.91
N PRO A 19 -2.30 6.32 15.48
CA PRO A 19 -2.98 7.39 14.72
C PRO A 19 -2.19 7.89 13.50
N ASP A 20 -0.88 7.69 13.49
CA ASP A 20 0.02 8.13 12.43
C ASP A 20 0.60 6.98 11.62
N SER A 21 -0.15 5.90 11.49
CA SER A 21 0.29 4.73 10.70
C SER A 21 -0.83 4.19 9.85
N ILE A 22 -0.43 3.51 8.76
CA ILE A 22 -1.36 2.80 7.86
C ILE A 22 -0.79 1.43 7.55
N TYR A 23 -1.67 0.50 7.21
CA TYR A 23 -1.28 -0.79 6.64
C TYR A 23 -1.50 -0.77 5.14
N LEU A 24 -0.49 -1.18 4.39
CA LEU A 24 -0.60 -1.48 2.98
C LEU A 24 -0.61 -2.99 2.82
N VAL A 25 -1.68 -3.52 2.25
CA VAL A 25 -1.80 -4.96 1.97
C VAL A 25 -1.70 -5.16 0.47
N THR A 26 -0.80 -6.06 0.06
CA THR A 26 -0.55 -6.37 -1.34
C THR A 26 -0.68 -7.87 -1.57
N LEU A 27 -0.99 -8.25 -2.80
CA LEU A 27 -1.00 -9.66 -3.23
C LEU A 27 0.20 -9.93 -4.14
N GLY A 28 0.84 -11.06 -3.91
CA GLY A 28 1.94 -11.54 -4.74
C GLY A 28 2.13 -13.03 -4.52
N SER A 29 3.13 -13.64 -5.14
CA SER A 29 3.46 -15.02 -4.84
C SER A 29 4.22 -15.11 -3.52
N GLY A 30 4.26 -16.30 -2.92
CA GLY A 30 4.90 -16.48 -1.61
C GLY A 30 6.37 -16.11 -1.59
N ASN A 31 7.09 -16.31 -2.69
CA ASN A 31 8.51 -15.98 -2.80
C ASN A 31 8.80 -14.75 -3.69
N CYS A 32 7.76 -14.11 -4.23
CA CYS A 32 7.87 -12.87 -5.02
C CYS A 32 6.88 -11.85 -4.46
N PRO A 33 7.12 -11.33 -3.26
CA PRO A 33 6.19 -10.39 -2.64
C PRO A 33 6.17 -9.05 -3.38
N VAL A 34 5.02 -8.38 -3.32
CA VAL A 34 4.88 -7.01 -3.79
C VAL A 34 5.04 -6.11 -2.57
N LEU A 35 6.01 -5.21 -2.61
CA LEU A 35 6.38 -4.38 -1.46
C LEU A 35 6.34 -2.90 -1.82
N ALA A 36 6.15 -2.06 -0.80
CA ALA A 36 6.28 -0.62 -0.96
C ALA A 36 7.76 -0.26 -1.19
N ALA A 37 8.05 0.42 -2.28
CA ALA A 37 9.41 0.79 -2.66
C ALA A 37 9.73 2.25 -2.36
N LYS A 38 8.76 3.15 -2.57
CA LYS A 38 8.94 4.59 -2.39
C LYS A 38 7.68 5.21 -1.84
N ASP A 39 7.85 6.30 -1.10
CA ASP A 39 6.75 7.15 -0.67
C ASP A 39 7.04 8.59 -1.05
N SER A 40 6.00 9.34 -1.33
CA SER A 40 6.10 10.74 -1.74
C SER A 40 4.86 11.50 -1.29
N TRP A 41 5.07 12.69 -0.72
CA TRP A 41 4.00 13.54 -0.24
C TRP A 41 3.79 14.70 -1.22
N SER A 42 2.59 14.83 -1.77
CA SER A 42 2.23 15.98 -2.61
C SER A 42 1.56 17.09 -1.80
N SER A 43 0.99 16.75 -0.65
CA SER A 43 0.47 17.72 0.33
C SER A 43 0.39 17.04 1.69
N ARG A 44 -0.09 17.76 2.71
CA ARG A 44 -0.23 17.22 4.07
C ARG A 44 -1.33 16.14 4.20
N HIS A 45 -2.14 15.97 3.15
CA HIS A 45 -3.24 15.02 3.11
C HIS A 45 -3.14 14.04 1.93
N GLU A 46 -2.04 14.10 1.17
CA GLU A 46 -1.88 13.32 -0.04
C GLU A 46 -0.54 12.60 -0.06
N LEU A 47 -0.60 11.28 0.02
CA LEU A 47 0.56 10.40 0.01
C LEU A 47 0.49 9.47 -1.19
N THR A 48 1.60 9.34 -1.91
CA THR A 48 1.74 8.38 -3.01
C THR A 48 2.73 7.30 -2.60
N LEU A 49 2.31 6.05 -2.73
CA LEU A 49 3.13 4.87 -2.47
C LEU A 49 3.38 4.15 -3.79
N SER A 50 4.64 3.96 -4.13
CA SER A 50 5.04 3.13 -5.28
C SER A 50 5.33 1.72 -4.79
N ILE A 51 4.79 0.73 -5.49
CA ILE A 51 5.01 -0.68 -5.16
C ILE A 51 5.81 -1.35 -6.26
N GLU A 52 6.60 -2.34 -5.87
CA GLU A 52 7.42 -3.13 -6.77
C GLU A 52 7.33 -4.60 -6.40
N SER A 53 7.32 -5.47 -7.41
CA SER A 53 7.42 -6.91 -7.19
C SER A 53 8.89 -7.28 -7.01
N PHE A 54 9.15 -8.19 -6.08
CA PHE A 54 10.48 -8.78 -5.94
C PHE A 54 10.76 -9.64 -7.17
N THR A 55 11.90 -9.41 -7.82
CA THR A 55 12.32 -10.15 -9.00
C THR A 55 13.68 -10.79 -8.77
N GLY A 56 14.08 -11.72 -9.62
CA GLY A 56 15.38 -12.39 -9.56
C GLY A 56 15.31 -13.86 -9.20
N VAL A 57 14.12 -14.39 -8.91
CA VAL A 57 13.87 -15.81 -8.69
C VAL A 57 12.60 -16.22 -9.44
N THR A 58 12.42 -17.52 -9.62
CA THR A 58 11.18 -18.04 -10.19
C THR A 58 10.07 -17.90 -9.14
N CYS A 59 9.00 -17.21 -9.51
CA CYS A 59 7.88 -17.00 -8.60
C CYS A 59 7.00 -18.24 -8.51
N THR A 60 6.53 -18.56 -7.30
CA THR A 60 5.58 -19.63 -7.09
C THR A 60 4.21 -19.22 -7.61
N ALA A 61 3.36 -20.21 -7.91
CA ALA A 61 2.03 -19.95 -8.46
C ALA A 61 0.97 -19.63 -7.40
N ASP A 62 1.34 -19.63 -6.13
CA ASP A 62 0.44 -19.32 -5.03
C ASP A 62 0.17 -17.81 -4.94
N ILE A 63 -0.95 -17.46 -4.32
CA ILE A 63 -1.31 -16.08 -4.02
C ILE A 63 -1.18 -15.88 -2.52
N SER A 64 -0.35 -14.91 -2.13
CA SER A 64 -0.10 -14.57 -0.73
C SER A 64 -0.31 -13.08 -0.49
N ALA A 65 -0.96 -12.75 0.62
CA ALA A 65 -1.10 -11.38 1.05
C ALA A 65 0.08 -10.98 1.93
N ARG A 66 0.58 -9.77 1.72
CA ARG A 66 1.61 -9.15 2.56
C ARG A 66 1.08 -7.86 3.14
N THR A 67 1.30 -7.67 4.43
CA THR A 67 0.91 -6.45 5.12
C THR A 67 2.16 -5.69 5.53
N SER A 68 2.25 -4.44 5.08
CA SER A 68 3.36 -3.55 5.41
C SER A 68 2.84 -2.44 6.32
N LEU A 69 3.51 -2.21 7.42
CA LEU A 69 3.22 -1.08 8.31
C LEU A 69 3.98 0.14 7.80
N ILE A 70 3.26 1.21 7.51
CA ILE A 70 3.85 2.45 7.02
C ILE A 70 3.57 3.54 8.05
N ARG A 71 4.63 4.13 8.58
CA ARG A 71 4.51 5.26 9.50
C ARG A 71 4.43 6.54 8.71
N LEU A 72 3.44 7.37 9.04
CA LEU A 72 3.24 8.65 8.38
C LEU A 72 4.19 9.67 9.01
N ASP A 73 4.94 10.38 8.15
CA ASP A 73 5.91 11.36 8.61
C ASP A 73 5.17 12.55 9.27
N PRO A 74 5.43 12.83 10.55
CA PRO A 74 4.74 13.92 11.26
C PRO A 74 5.05 15.31 10.67
N ASP A 75 6.14 15.45 9.95
CA ASP A 75 6.47 16.70 9.27
C ASP A 75 5.63 16.92 8.00
N HIS A 76 5.02 15.86 7.48
CA HIS A 76 4.21 15.92 6.27
C HIS A 76 2.73 15.66 6.52
N TYR A 77 2.41 14.81 7.47
CA TYR A 77 1.03 14.40 7.73
C TYR A 77 0.36 15.31 8.76
N ALA A 78 -0.75 15.92 8.37
CA ALA A 78 -1.48 16.88 9.20
C ALA A 78 -2.75 16.32 9.86
N GLY A 79 -3.01 15.04 9.69
CA GLY A 79 -4.21 14.40 10.24
C GLY A 79 -5.21 13.99 9.15
N PRO A 80 -6.27 13.25 9.51
CA PRO A 80 -7.27 12.80 8.54
C PRO A 80 -8.08 13.97 7.97
N PRO A 81 -8.64 13.83 6.77
CA PRO A 81 -8.55 12.65 5.92
C PRO A 81 -7.20 12.50 5.25
N LEU A 82 -6.86 11.28 4.85
CA LEU A 82 -5.64 11.00 4.12
C LEU A 82 -5.97 10.32 2.78
N GLU A 83 -5.52 10.92 1.70
CA GLU A 83 -5.62 10.32 0.37
C GLU A 83 -4.33 9.59 0.07
N VAL A 84 -4.42 8.29 -0.14
CA VAL A 84 -3.27 7.44 -0.46
C VAL A 84 -3.44 6.92 -1.87
N THR A 85 -2.49 7.27 -2.73
CA THR A 85 -2.41 6.74 -4.08
C THR A 85 -1.36 5.64 -4.09
N VAL A 86 -1.76 4.44 -4.49
CA VAL A 86 -0.84 3.32 -4.67
C VAL A 86 -0.64 3.12 -6.15
N GLU A 87 0.60 3.21 -6.62
CA GLU A 87 0.91 3.08 -8.02
C GLU A 87 1.90 1.95 -8.28
N SER A 88 1.75 1.30 -9.44
CA SER A 88 2.70 0.31 -9.93
C SER A 88 3.23 0.78 -11.27
N GLU A 89 4.47 1.20 -11.32
CA GLU A 89 5.14 1.57 -12.57
C GLU A 89 5.31 0.35 -13.46
N GLU A 90 5.55 -0.80 -12.84
CA GLU A 90 5.76 -2.07 -13.53
C GLU A 90 4.56 -2.47 -14.39
N TYR A 91 3.36 -2.28 -13.86
CA TYR A 91 2.11 -2.65 -14.54
C TYR A 91 1.29 -1.47 -15.04
N GLY A 92 1.73 -0.25 -14.76
CA GLY A 92 1.10 0.95 -15.28
C GLY A 92 -0.29 1.27 -14.72
N TRP A 93 -0.56 0.92 -13.46
CA TRP A 93 -1.85 1.21 -12.83
C TRP A 93 -1.68 1.97 -11.52
N GLU A 94 -2.76 2.62 -11.11
CA GLU A 94 -2.83 3.26 -9.80
C GLU A 94 -4.20 3.06 -9.17
N ARG A 95 -4.25 3.13 -7.85
CA ARG A 95 -5.48 3.07 -7.05
C ARG A 95 -5.42 4.16 -6.00
N VAL A 96 -6.55 4.82 -5.78
CA VAL A 96 -6.66 5.89 -4.79
C VAL A 96 -7.55 5.42 -3.65
N PHE A 97 -7.08 5.58 -2.43
CA PHE A 97 -7.80 5.25 -1.21
C PHE A 97 -7.94 6.52 -0.37
N VAL A 98 -9.16 6.85 0.02
CA VAL A 98 -9.40 7.98 0.91
C VAL A 98 -9.73 7.43 2.29
N LEU A 99 -8.84 7.70 3.25
CA LEU A 99 -8.99 7.25 4.63
C LEU A 99 -9.61 8.39 5.44
N GLN A 100 -10.82 8.19 5.84
CA GLN A 100 -11.55 9.12 6.69
C GLN A 100 -11.07 8.98 8.14
N GLU A 101 -11.49 9.89 8.99
CA GLU A 101 -11.20 9.83 10.41
C GLU A 101 -11.61 8.47 10.98
N PRO A 102 -10.70 7.78 11.71
CA PRO A 102 -10.99 6.44 12.23
C PRO A 102 -12.09 6.40 13.28
#